data_0396fcb5c357119b8df7890f95922596
#
_entry.id   0396fcb5c357119b8df7890f95922596
#
_cell.length_a   1.000
_cell.length_b   1.000
_cell.length_c   1.000
_cell.angle_alpha   90.00
_cell.angle_beta   90.00
_cell.angle_gamma   90.00
#
_symmetry.space_group_name_H-M   'P 1'
#
loop_
_entity.id
_entity.type
_entity.pdbx_description
1 polymer ?
#
loop_
_entity_poly.entity_id
_entity_poly.type
_entity_poly.pdbx_seq_one_letter_code
_entity_poly.pdbx_strand_id
1 'polypeptide(L)'
;MSGRQRLGLVVFGALFVLLFVGFAIAEGIGSPSVPSGDVAVIEDVPEEVGHISQKDLDRAVLQQVAQAKLKKAPEPDSEKYEELKTAALGELLDQAWIQGQAEELDITVTPKQVEDELATIKKQSFGTEKAYEKFLEESKFSQEDVNDRVLLQLLSTQIQEKVSGEAPKATSEEIQAYYDAEKDSQFTTKESRDVRIVLNKDKGQVEAALKELEADNSPASWKKVAAKYSSDPTSKSKGGLQEGITEEFLKGPLKDAVFDGATGELAGPVEFQNNFFVVEVVKLNPGKVQTLAEAKAQIESTLGQETQQEFFSEFVTDYQVKWAQRTQCASSVTDGISKASLRDELSRRCANVTSSGRPANAPEACYEADPKTPATECPSPVTPISPALPGSVTEAKPKGEPFPQRPRPEGLGEETGEEVPAPAGVPPAGATGE
;
A
#
# COMPACT_ATOMS: atom_id res chain seq x y z
N MET A 1 -3.82 37.03 26.58
CA MET A 1 -3.99 37.51 25.19
C MET A 1 -4.51 38.91 25.20
N SER A 2 -3.77 39.86 24.62
CA SER A 2 -4.09 41.28 24.62
C SER A 2 -5.25 41.55 23.66
N GLY A 3 -6.06 42.61 23.96
CA GLY A 3 -7.23 43.01 23.17
C GLY A 3 -6.95 43.23 21.66
N ARG A 4 -5.69 43.52 21.29
CA ARG A 4 -5.23 43.63 19.90
C ARG A 4 -5.17 42.27 19.15
N GLN A 5 -4.88 41.17 19.84
CA GLN A 5 -4.87 39.84 19.23
C GLN A 5 -6.30 39.33 18.98
N ARG A 6 -7.26 39.68 19.88
CA ARG A 6 -8.66 39.32 19.67
C ARG A 6 -9.31 40.11 18.53
N LEU A 7 -8.90 41.37 18.34
CA LEU A 7 -9.42 42.19 17.24
C LEU A 7 -8.88 41.69 15.88
N GLY A 8 -7.61 41.25 15.80
CA GLY A 8 -7.03 40.66 14.60
C GLY A 8 -7.73 39.39 14.17
N LEU A 9 -8.06 38.51 15.12
CA LEU A 9 -8.73 37.20 14.85
C LEU A 9 -10.19 37.41 14.40
N VAL A 10 -10.90 38.40 14.95
CA VAL A 10 -12.28 38.71 14.54
C VAL A 10 -12.31 39.39 13.15
N VAL A 11 -11.34 40.25 12.84
CA VAL A 11 -11.24 40.88 11.50
C VAL A 11 -10.83 39.83 10.43
N PHE A 12 -9.92 38.89 10.76
CA PHE A 12 -9.53 37.82 9.84
C PHE A 12 -10.68 36.85 9.61
N GLY A 13 -11.42 36.47 10.65
CA GLY A 13 -12.61 35.63 10.55
C GLY A 13 -13.74 36.27 9.75
N ALA A 14 -13.98 37.58 9.95
CA ALA A 14 -15.00 38.31 9.21
C ALA A 14 -14.64 38.54 7.73
N LEU A 15 -13.34 38.70 7.40
CA LEU A 15 -12.85 38.78 6.03
C LEU A 15 -12.95 37.41 5.31
N PHE A 16 -12.69 36.34 6.04
CA PHE A 16 -12.82 34.96 5.51
C PHE A 16 -14.29 34.63 5.23
N VAL A 17 -15.21 34.98 6.15
CA VAL A 17 -16.65 34.78 5.95
C VAL A 17 -17.21 35.66 4.83
N LEU A 18 -16.72 36.90 4.67
CA LEU A 18 -17.15 37.78 3.57
C LEU A 18 -16.61 37.31 2.20
N LEU A 19 -15.44 36.70 2.15
CA LEU A 19 -14.93 36.04 0.93
C LEU A 19 -15.76 34.81 0.57
N PHE A 20 -16.14 33.98 1.54
CA PHE A 20 -17.01 32.82 1.30
C PHE A 20 -18.44 33.22 0.92
N VAL A 21 -19.01 34.22 1.55
CA VAL A 21 -20.35 34.74 1.20
C VAL A 21 -20.34 35.47 -0.15
N GLY A 22 -19.24 36.12 -0.52
CA GLY A 22 -19.07 36.74 -1.84
C GLY A 22 -18.96 35.69 -2.95
N PHE A 23 -18.32 34.55 -2.67
CA PHE A 23 -18.19 33.41 -3.60
C PHE A 23 -19.54 32.72 -3.80
N ALA A 24 -20.29 32.46 -2.72
CA ALA A 24 -21.61 31.80 -2.77
C ALA A 24 -22.68 32.64 -3.52
N ILE A 25 -22.48 33.94 -3.71
CA ILE A 25 -23.41 34.80 -4.50
C ILE A 25 -22.98 34.89 -5.96
N ALA A 26 -21.74 34.61 -6.30
CA ALA A 26 -21.25 34.52 -7.68
C ALA A 26 -21.60 33.18 -8.36
N GLU A 27 -21.84 32.13 -7.57
CA GLU A 27 -22.36 30.84 -8.05
C GLU A 27 -23.91 30.82 -8.09
N GLY A 28 -24.49 31.85 -8.66
CA GLY A 28 -25.91 31.94 -8.83
C GLY A 28 -26.37 31.45 -10.19
N ILE A 29 -27.24 30.47 -10.18
CA ILE A 29 -28.28 30.23 -11.21
C ILE A 29 -27.77 29.51 -12.49
N GLY A 30 -27.76 28.25 -12.42
CA GLY A 30 -27.66 27.31 -13.54
C GLY A 30 -26.36 26.52 -13.48
N SER A 31 -26.47 25.20 -13.23
CA SER A 31 -25.36 24.32 -13.54
C SER A 31 -24.94 24.57 -14.98
N PRO A 32 -23.62 24.68 -15.30
CA PRO A 32 -23.20 24.89 -16.67
C PRO A 32 -23.77 23.78 -17.54
N SER A 33 -24.50 24.15 -18.58
CA SER A 33 -25.01 23.15 -19.52
C SER A 33 -23.85 22.70 -20.40
N VAL A 34 -23.65 21.39 -20.49
CA VAL A 34 -22.65 20.83 -21.41
C VAL A 34 -22.95 21.27 -22.83
N PRO A 35 -22.02 21.95 -23.53
CA PRO A 35 -22.24 22.42 -24.90
C PRO A 35 -22.57 21.29 -25.86
N SER A 36 -23.26 21.62 -26.95
CA SER A 36 -23.54 20.62 -28.01
C SER A 36 -22.23 20.18 -28.66
N GLY A 37 -21.99 18.88 -28.64
CA GLY A 37 -20.74 18.28 -29.15
C GLY A 37 -19.76 17.84 -28.08
N ASP A 38 -19.95 18.32 -26.86
CA ASP A 38 -19.17 17.87 -25.70
C ASP A 38 -19.90 16.77 -24.93
N VAL A 39 -19.14 15.92 -24.29
CA VAL A 39 -19.62 14.86 -23.40
C VAL A 39 -19.40 15.18 -21.93
N ALA A 40 -18.45 16.07 -21.64
CA ALA A 40 -18.26 16.62 -20.31
C ALA A 40 -17.62 18.02 -20.35
N VAL A 41 -17.86 18.82 -19.31
CA VAL A 41 -17.19 20.08 -19.04
C VAL A 41 -16.67 20.06 -17.62
N ILE A 42 -15.42 20.50 -17.44
CA ILE A 42 -14.74 20.59 -16.15
C ILE A 42 -14.36 22.06 -15.92
N GLU A 43 -14.77 22.62 -14.79
CA GLU A 43 -14.44 23.97 -14.38
C GLU A 43 -13.08 24.05 -13.72
N ASP A 44 -12.44 25.22 -13.79
CA ASP A 44 -11.16 25.51 -13.12
C ASP A 44 -10.00 24.58 -13.53
N VAL A 45 -9.96 24.18 -14.79
CA VAL A 45 -8.84 23.46 -15.42
C VAL A 45 -8.34 24.25 -16.62
N PRO A 46 -7.14 23.95 -17.17
CA PRO A 46 -6.68 24.56 -18.42
C PRO A 46 -7.72 24.43 -19.54
N GLU A 47 -7.91 25.49 -20.32
CA GLU A 47 -8.98 25.58 -21.33
C GLU A 47 -8.94 24.41 -22.32
N GLU A 48 -7.73 23.93 -22.65
CA GLU A 48 -7.51 22.83 -23.61
C GLU A 48 -8.08 21.51 -23.14
N VAL A 49 -8.26 21.29 -21.82
CA VAL A 49 -8.75 20.04 -21.24
C VAL A 49 -10.09 20.18 -20.53
N GLY A 50 -10.60 21.42 -20.42
CA GLY A 50 -11.87 21.71 -19.74
C GLY A 50 -13.12 21.24 -20.51
N HIS A 51 -12.97 20.93 -21.80
CA HIS A 51 -14.04 20.47 -22.69
C HIS A 51 -13.68 19.12 -23.29
N ILE A 52 -14.39 18.07 -22.92
CA ILE A 52 -14.22 16.74 -23.51
C ILE A 52 -15.25 16.57 -24.61
N SER A 53 -14.77 16.52 -25.86
CA SER A 53 -15.66 16.35 -27.00
C SER A 53 -16.09 14.90 -27.23
N GLN A 54 -17.20 14.69 -27.95
CA GLN A 54 -17.60 13.34 -28.39
C GLN A 54 -16.50 12.65 -29.19
N LYS A 55 -15.75 13.40 -30.00
CA LYS A 55 -14.64 12.88 -30.80
C LYS A 55 -13.51 12.34 -29.93
N ASP A 56 -13.20 13.01 -28.84
CA ASP A 56 -12.17 12.57 -27.88
C ASP A 56 -12.61 11.30 -27.17
N LEU A 57 -13.87 11.24 -26.75
CA LEU A 57 -14.45 10.03 -26.17
C LEU A 57 -14.42 8.86 -27.15
N ASP A 58 -14.82 9.06 -28.42
CA ASP A 58 -14.81 8.01 -29.44
C ASP A 58 -13.38 7.47 -29.66
N ARG A 59 -12.38 8.36 -29.68
CA ARG A 59 -10.94 7.99 -29.77
C ARG A 59 -10.52 7.18 -28.55
N ALA A 60 -10.86 7.63 -27.35
CA ALA A 60 -10.50 6.94 -26.12
C ALA A 60 -11.20 5.56 -26.03
N VAL A 61 -12.44 5.42 -26.50
CA VAL A 61 -13.12 4.10 -26.58
C VAL A 61 -12.36 3.16 -27.52
N LEU A 62 -11.86 3.62 -28.67
CA LEU A 62 -11.06 2.78 -29.57
C LEU A 62 -9.76 2.33 -28.90
N GLN A 63 -9.12 3.18 -28.11
CA GLN A 63 -7.94 2.82 -27.31
C GLN A 63 -8.29 1.77 -26.25
N GLN A 64 -9.41 1.92 -25.55
CA GLN A 64 -9.89 0.90 -24.59
C GLN A 64 -10.19 -0.45 -25.26
N VAL A 65 -10.78 -0.44 -26.47
CA VAL A 65 -11.00 -1.65 -27.28
C VAL A 65 -9.68 -2.35 -27.61
N ALA A 66 -8.67 -1.57 -28.01
CA ALA A 66 -7.34 -2.10 -28.33
C ALA A 66 -6.65 -2.65 -27.08
N GLN A 67 -6.70 -1.95 -25.94
CA GLN A 67 -6.15 -2.41 -24.66
C GLN A 67 -6.82 -3.72 -24.19
N ALA A 68 -8.14 -3.82 -24.36
CA ALA A 68 -8.89 -5.05 -24.09
C ALA A 68 -8.62 -6.19 -25.10
N LYS A 69 -7.74 -5.97 -26.09
CA LYS A 69 -7.38 -6.91 -27.16
C LYS A 69 -8.58 -7.43 -27.94
N LEU A 70 -9.61 -6.61 -28.07
CA LEU A 70 -10.80 -6.96 -28.86
C LEU A 70 -10.53 -6.71 -30.34
N LYS A 71 -10.94 -7.65 -31.20
CA LYS A 71 -10.75 -7.53 -32.65
C LYS A 71 -11.59 -6.44 -33.32
N LYS A 72 -12.71 -6.10 -32.69
CA LYS A 72 -13.62 -5.01 -33.08
C LYS A 72 -14.30 -4.44 -31.84
N ALA A 73 -14.76 -3.20 -31.94
CA ALA A 73 -15.60 -2.61 -30.90
C ALA A 73 -16.88 -3.45 -30.71
N PRO A 74 -17.33 -3.63 -29.46
CA PRO A 74 -18.64 -4.22 -29.19
C PRO A 74 -19.76 -3.36 -29.76
N GLU A 75 -20.96 -3.94 -29.88
CA GLU A 75 -22.13 -3.18 -30.34
C GLU A 75 -22.43 -2.05 -29.32
N PRO A 76 -22.84 -0.86 -29.82
CA PRO A 76 -23.02 0.33 -28.96
C PRO A 76 -23.99 0.15 -27.79
N ASP A 77 -25.00 -0.70 -27.93
CA ASP A 77 -26.03 -0.97 -26.93
C ASP A 77 -25.64 -2.16 -25.99
N SER A 78 -24.43 -2.69 -26.13
CA SER A 78 -23.97 -3.81 -25.30
C SER A 78 -23.40 -3.33 -23.99
N GLU A 79 -23.59 -4.11 -22.89
CA GLU A 79 -23.00 -3.86 -21.59
C GLU A 79 -21.46 -3.69 -21.69
N LYS A 80 -20.83 -4.47 -22.57
CA LYS A 80 -19.38 -4.37 -22.78
C LYS A 80 -18.97 -3.04 -23.42
N TYR A 81 -19.77 -2.47 -24.29
CA TYR A 81 -19.50 -1.14 -24.84
C TYR A 81 -19.70 -0.06 -23.80
N GLU A 82 -20.76 -0.14 -22.97
CA GLU A 82 -20.99 0.77 -21.84
C GLU A 82 -19.81 0.77 -20.88
N GLU A 83 -19.26 -0.42 -20.54
CA GLU A 83 -18.06 -0.53 -19.69
C GLU A 83 -16.85 0.21 -20.30
N LEU A 84 -16.56 -0.04 -21.58
CA LEU A 84 -15.43 0.61 -22.26
C LEU A 84 -15.63 2.11 -22.41
N LYS A 85 -16.85 2.55 -22.68
CA LYS A 85 -17.21 3.97 -22.80
C LYS A 85 -17.06 4.68 -21.44
N THR A 86 -17.54 4.07 -20.36
CA THR A 86 -17.41 4.62 -19.00
C THR A 86 -15.96 4.71 -18.59
N ALA A 87 -15.16 3.67 -18.86
CA ALA A 87 -13.72 3.67 -18.57
C ALA A 87 -12.98 4.75 -19.37
N ALA A 88 -13.32 4.89 -20.68
CA ALA A 88 -12.74 5.91 -21.54
C ALA A 88 -13.06 7.33 -21.06
N LEU A 89 -14.32 7.59 -20.69
CA LEU A 89 -14.72 8.88 -20.11
C LEU A 89 -14.00 9.14 -18.80
N GLY A 90 -13.94 8.14 -17.91
CA GLY A 90 -13.21 8.24 -16.64
C GLY A 90 -11.75 8.63 -16.84
N GLU A 91 -11.07 8.03 -17.81
CA GLU A 91 -9.68 8.37 -18.12
C GLU A 91 -9.53 9.83 -18.61
N LEU A 92 -10.41 10.30 -19.46
CA LEU A 92 -10.38 11.69 -19.94
C LEU A 92 -10.64 12.70 -18.81
N LEU A 93 -11.57 12.40 -17.91
CA LEU A 93 -11.85 13.21 -16.73
C LEU A 93 -10.64 13.25 -15.79
N ASP A 94 -10.04 12.10 -15.51
CA ASP A 94 -8.84 12.03 -14.64
C ASP A 94 -7.67 12.83 -15.22
N GLN A 95 -7.52 12.85 -16.55
CA GLN A 95 -6.51 13.67 -17.24
C GLN A 95 -6.74 15.16 -17.00
N ALA A 96 -7.96 15.64 -17.15
CA ALA A 96 -8.31 17.04 -16.89
C ALA A 96 -8.13 17.41 -15.41
N TRP A 97 -8.56 16.55 -14.49
CA TRP A 97 -8.44 16.77 -13.06
C TRP A 97 -6.99 16.86 -12.58
N ILE A 98 -6.11 15.97 -13.10
CA ILE A 98 -4.67 16.00 -12.78
C ILE A 98 -4.05 17.32 -13.24
N GLN A 99 -4.39 17.80 -14.44
CA GLN A 99 -3.86 19.06 -14.97
C GLN A 99 -4.38 20.27 -14.17
N GLY A 100 -5.68 20.31 -13.84
CA GLY A 100 -6.23 21.33 -12.99
C GLY A 100 -5.63 21.33 -11.58
N GLN A 101 -5.41 20.15 -11.00
CA GLN A 101 -4.75 20.05 -9.69
C GLN A 101 -3.29 20.49 -9.73
N ALA A 102 -2.58 20.21 -10.81
CA ALA A 102 -1.22 20.66 -10.99
C ALA A 102 -1.16 22.20 -11.09
N GLU A 103 -2.09 22.82 -11.82
CA GLU A 103 -2.21 24.28 -11.90
C GLU A 103 -2.48 24.90 -10.53
N GLU A 104 -3.44 24.39 -9.76
CA GLU A 104 -3.73 24.86 -8.40
C GLU A 104 -2.53 24.73 -7.43
N LEU A 105 -1.68 23.75 -7.67
CA LEU A 105 -0.48 23.54 -6.87
C LEU A 105 0.77 24.23 -7.44
N ASP A 106 0.65 25.08 -8.48
CA ASP A 106 1.77 25.73 -9.17
C ASP A 106 2.83 24.69 -9.66
N ILE A 107 2.38 23.51 -10.08
CA ILE A 107 3.25 22.45 -10.63
C ILE A 107 3.27 22.58 -12.14
N THR A 108 4.47 22.64 -12.70
CA THR A 108 4.66 22.72 -14.15
C THR A 108 5.66 21.69 -14.64
N VAL A 109 5.31 20.99 -15.72
CA VAL A 109 6.18 20.07 -16.43
C VAL A 109 6.50 20.65 -17.80
N THR A 110 7.77 20.77 -18.09
CA THR A 110 8.24 21.32 -19.38
C THR A 110 8.20 20.28 -20.49
N PRO A 111 8.03 20.68 -21.77
CA PRO A 111 8.09 19.74 -22.89
C PRO A 111 9.38 18.92 -22.93
N LYS A 112 10.50 19.51 -22.49
CA LYS A 112 11.77 18.79 -22.38
C LYS A 112 11.74 17.65 -21.37
N GLN A 113 11.10 17.84 -20.23
CA GLN A 113 10.94 16.76 -19.22
C GLN A 113 10.11 15.61 -19.78
N VAL A 114 9.06 15.91 -20.54
CA VAL A 114 8.23 14.89 -21.21
C VAL A 114 9.07 14.12 -22.24
N GLU A 115 9.88 14.82 -23.07
CA GLU A 115 10.75 14.19 -24.04
C GLU A 115 11.81 13.30 -23.41
N ASP A 116 12.48 13.78 -22.35
CA ASP A 116 13.53 13.05 -21.64
C ASP A 116 12.96 11.78 -20.97
N GLU A 117 11.78 11.90 -20.33
CA GLU A 117 11.11 10.76 -19.70
C GLU A 117 10.62 9.75 -20.75
N LEU A 118 10.03 10.22 -21.85
CA LEU A 118 9.62 9.35 -22.94
C LEU A 118 10.82 8.59 -23.55
N ALA A 119 11.96 9.25 -23.71
CA ALA A 119 13.18 8.59 -24.18
C ALA A 119 13.61 7.47 -23.22
N THR A 120 13.48 7.71 -21.91
CA THR A 120 13.77 6.72 -20.87
C THR A 120 12.79 5.54 -20.96
N ILE A 121 11.49 5.79 -21.06
CA ILE A 121 10.44 4.77 -21.23
C ILE A 121 10.68 3.95 -22.51
N LYS A 122 10.95 4.62 -23.66
CA LYS A 122 11.25 3.93 -24.92
C LYS A 122 12.41 2.95 -24.77
N LYS A 123 13.49 3.39 -24.12
CA LYS A 123 14.68 2.57 -23.91
C LYS A 123 14.41 1.38 -22.98
N GLN A 124 13.68 1.59 -21.90
CA GLN A 124 13.44 0.55 -20.88
C GLN A 124 12.36 -0.45 -21.30
N SER A 125 11.25 0.03 -21.87
CA SER A 125 10.07 -0.79 -22.14
C SER A 125 10.04 -1.37 -23.56
N PHE A 126 10.60 -0.67 -24.55
CA PHE A 126 10.52 -1.11 -25.95
C PHE A 126 11.89 -1.52 -26.52
N GLY A 127 12.98 -0.94 -26.06
CA GLY A 127 14.34 -1.25 -26.48
C GLY A 127 14.67 -0.83 -27.92
N THR A 128 13.71 -0.78 -28.84
CA THR A 128 13.87 -0.36 -30.23
C THR A 128 12.72 0.53 -30.70
N GLU A 129 13.00 1.46 -31.61
CA GLU A 129 11.98 2.34 -32.20
C GLU A 129 10.89 1.52 -32.91
N LYS A 130 11.26 0.46 -33.62
CA LYS A 130 10.32 -0.42 -34.31
C LYS A 130 9.32 -1.09 -33.35
N ALA A 131 9.75 -1.44 -32.13
CA ALA A 131 8.86 -1.99 -31.12
C ALA A 131 7.89 -0.92 -30.59
N TYR A 132 8.35 0.31 -30.47
CA TYR A 132 7.52 1.44 -30.09
C TYR A 132 6.50 1.81 -31.18
N GLU A 133 6.90 1.87 -32.45
CA GLU A 133 5.99 2.09 -33.59
C GLU A 133 4.89 1.01 -33.63
N LYS A 134 5.27 -0.26 -33.45
CA LYS A 134 4.31 -1.36 -33.36
C LYS A 134 3.32 -1.18 -32.19
N PHE A 135 3.80 -0.72 -31.05
CA PHE A 135 2.95 -0.41 -29.89
C PHE A 135 1.92 0.67 -30.26
N LEU A 136 2.34 1.78 -30.90
CA LEU A 136 1.42 2.84 -31.33
C LEU A 136 0.34 2.30 -32.26
N GLU A 137 0.73 1.46 -33.22
CA GLU A 137 -0.21 0.86 -34.18
C GLU A 137 -1.23 -0.07 -33.48
N GLU A 138 -0.76 -0.92 -32.57
CA GLU A 138 -1.59 -1.90 -31.86
C GLU A 138 -2.50 -1.25 -30.81
N SER A 139 -2.00 -0.25 -30.07
CA SER A 139 -2.74 0.44 -29.02
C SER A 139 -3.70 1.51 -29.52
N LYS A 140 -3.56 1.94 -30.77
CA LYS A 140 -4.28 3.09 -31.37
C LYS A 140 -3.92 4.44 -30.76
N PHE A 141 -2.78 4.51 -30.05
CA PHE A 141 -2.25 5.78 -29.57
C PHE A 141 -1.51 6.52 -30.68
N SER A 142 -1.69 7.83 -30.72
CA SER A 142 -0.84 8.75 -31.44
C SER A 142 0.40 9.07 -30.59
N GLN A 143 1.40 9.69 -31.19
CA GLN A 143 2.56 10.22 -30.43
C GLN A 143 2.13 11.27 -29.41
N GLU A 144 1.12 12.07 -29.73
CA GLU A 144 0.54 13.08 -28.84
C GLU A 144 -0.11 12.42 -27.61
N ASP A 145 -0.95 11.40 -27.81
CA ASP A 145 -1.57 10.63 -26.71
C ASP A 145 -0.51 10.04 -25.75
N VAL A 146 0.65 9.62 -26.28
CA VAL A 146 1.74 9.11 -25.44
C VAL A 146 2.43 10.23 -24.69
N ASN A 147 2.68 11.38 -25.34
CA ASN A 147 3.26 12.55 -24.68
C ASN A 147 2.36 13.03 -23.54
N ASP A 148 1.05 13.10 -23.76
CA ASP A 148 0.08 13.49 -22.74
C ASP A 148 0.09 12.52 -21.54
N ARG A 149 0.17 11.22 -21.79
CA ARG A 149 0.29 10.23 -20.71
C ARG A 149 1.58 10.39 -19.91
N VAL A 150 2.70 10.69 -20.58
CA VAL A 150 3.97 10.98 -19.89
C VAL A 150 3.86 12.28 -19.08
N LEU A 151 3.24 13.31 -19.66
CA LEU A 151 2.97 14.57 -18.94
C LEU A 151 2.15 14.29 -17.66
N LEU A 152 1.05 13.56 -17.77
CA LEU A 152 0.19 13.24 -16.64
C LEU A 152 0.89 12.40 -15.58
N GLN A 153 1.76 11.47 -15.98
CA GLN A 153 2.59 10.69 -15.06
C GLN A 153 3.54 11.61 -14.27
N LEU A 154 4.22 12.54 -14.96
CA LEU A 154 5.12 13.49 -14.32
C LEU A 154 4.37 14.43 -13.38
N LEU A 155 3.21 14.96 -13.80
CA LEU A 155 2.36 15.81 -12.96
C LEU A 155 1.88 15.05 -11.71
N SER A 156 1.37 13.83 -11.87
CA SER A 156 0.92 13.00 -10.74
C SER A 156 2.04 12.72 -9.75
N THR A 157 3.26 12.42 -10.24
CA THR A 157 4.41 12.21 -9.38
C THR A 157 4.75 13.48 -8.59
N GLN A 158 4.79 14.64 -9.26
CA GLN A 158 5.10 15.90 -8.58
C GLN A 158 4.00 16.35 -7.61
N ILE A 159 2.72 16.10 -7.91
CA ILE A 159 1.60 16.30 -6.98
C ILE A 159 1.81 15.43 -5.74
N GLN A 160 2.08 14.14 -5.92
CA GLN A 160 2.31 13.23 -4.81
C GLN A 160 3.51 13.66 -3.95
N GLU A 161 4.63 14.02 -4.57
CA GLU A 161 5.84 14.49 -3.87
C GLU A 161 5.55 15.78 -3.08
N LYS A 162 4.88 16.75 -3.69
CA LYS A 162 4.53 18.02 -3.05
C LYS A 162 3.60 17.79 -1.86
N VAL A 163 2.50 17.09 -2.06
CA VAL A 163 1.51 16.81 -1.02
C VAL A 163 2.11 15.98 0.12
N SER A 164 2.80 14.88 -0.21
CA SER A 164 3.45 14.04 0.82
C SER A 164 4.55 14.80 1.58
N GLY A 165 5.21 15.75 0.93
CA GLY A 165 6.22 16.60 1.54
C GLY A 165 5.66 17.61 2.56
N GLU A 166 4.37 17.91 2.50
CA GLU A 166 3.65 18.78 3.44
C GLU A 166 3.12 18.04 4.67
N ALA A 167 3.21 16.70 4.66
CA ALA A 167 2.78 15.87 5.78
C ALA A 167 3.51 16.26 7.08
N PRO A 168 2.80 16.35 8.22
CA PRO A 168 3.40 16.71 9.50
C PRO A 168 4.44 15.67 9.91
N LYS A 169 5.53 16.16 10.52
CA LYS A 169 6.55 15.26 11.08
C LYS A 169 6.07 14.69 12.41
N ALA A 170 6.52 13.47 12.71
CA ALA A 170 6.26 12.86 13.99
C ALA A 170 6.79 13.71 15.15
N THR A 171 5.98 13.92 16.15
CA THR A 171 6.33 14.63 17.39
C THR A 171 7.20 13.79 18.30
N SER A 172 7.86 14.42 19.26
CA SER A 172 8.66 13.69 20.26
C SER A 172 7.80 12.74 21.10
N GLU A 173 6.57 13.13 21.36
CA GLU A 173 5.58 12.35 22.12
C GLU A 173 5.18 11.09 21.36
N GLU A 174 4.92 11.20 20.06
CA GLU A 174 4.59 10.04 19.19
C GLU A 174 5.78 9.09 19.06
N ILE A 175 7.00 9.61 18.91
CA ILE A 175 8.23 8.81 18.85
C ILE A 175 8.42 8.04 20.16
N GLN A 176 8.21 8.68 21.31
CA GLN A 176 8.31 8.03 22.61
C GLN A 176 7.24 6.96 22.78
N ALA A 177 5.97 7.28 22.43
CA ALA A 177 4.86 6.35 22.53
C ALA A 177 5.08 5.09 21.66
N TYR A 178 5.56 5.28 20.42
CA TYR A 178 5.89 4.18 19.53
C TYR A 178 7.02 3.30 20.11
N TYR A 179 8.08 3.93 20.60
CA TYR A 179 9.18 3.20 21.23
C TYR A 179 8.70 2.37 22.42
N ASP A 180 7.88 2.95 23.31
CA ASP A 180 7.40 2.26 24.50
C ASP A 180 6.46 1.09 24.14
N ALA A 181 5.63 1.25 23.13
CA ALA A 181 4.74 0.21 22.62
C ALA A 181 5.51 -0.95 21.95
N GLU A 182 6.53 -0.62 21.17
CA GLU A 182 7.25 -1.58 20.33
C GLU A 182 8.61 -2.02 20.93
N LYS A 183 8.95 -1.58 22.13
CA LYS A 183 10.23 -1.82 22.76
C LYS A 183 10.60 -3.30 22.82
N ASP A 184 9.66 -4.14 23.24
CA ASP A 184 9.94 -5.57 23.44
C ASP A 184 9.93 -6.35 22.13
N SER A 185 9.15 -5.89 21.14
CA SER A 185 8.97 -6.56 19.84
C SER A 185 10.04 -6.16 18.82
N GLN A 186 10.35 -4.86 18.71
CA GLN A 186 11.22 -4.33 17.64
C GLN A 186 12.58 -3.87 18.14
N PHE A 187 12.68 -3.40 19.41
CA PHE A 187 13.90 -2.77 19.94
C PHE A 187 14.62 -3.62 20.98
N THR A 188 14.12 -4.84 21.24
CA THR A 188 14.74 -5.79 22.15
C THR A 188 15.19 -7.04 21.41
N THR A 189 16.48 -7.25 21.34
CA THR A 189 17.05 -8.54 20.94
C THR A 189 17.13 -9.41 22.20
N LYS A 190 16.47 -10.56 22.18
CA LYS A 190 16.52 -11.51 23.28
C LYS A 190 17.88 -12.16 23.40
N GLU A 191 18.24 -12.55 24.61
CA GLU A 191 19.40 -13.38 24.85
C GLU A 191 19.26 -14.70 24.11
N SER A 192 20.32 -15.16 23.46
CA SER A 192 20.35 -16.43 22.75
C SER A 192 21.66 -17.14 22.94
N ARG A 193 21.66 -18.43 22.64
CA ARG A 193 22.83 -19.30 22.67
C ARG A 193 23.08 -19.91 21.29
N ASP A 194 24.34 -19.97 20.90
CA ASP A 194 24.75 -20.87 19.84
C ASP A 194 25.17 -22.16 20.52
N VAL A 195 24.57 -23.27 20.11
CA VAL A 195 24.81 -24.57 20.74
C VAL A 195 25.21 -25.60 19.70
N ARG A 196 25.93 -26.63 20.14
CA ARG A 196 26.04 -27.87 19.40
C ARG A 196 25.23 -28.95 20.09
N ILE A 197 24.54 -29.77 19.32
CA ILE A 197 23.72 -30.86 19.83
C ILE A 197 24.00 -32.19 19.09
N VAL A 198 23.90 -33.27 19.83
CA VAL A 198 23.62 -34.61 19.29
C VAL A 198 22.29 -35.02 19.84
N LEU A 199 21.35 -35.33 18.97
CA LEU A 199 20.01 -35.80 19.30
C LEU A 199 19.84 -37.24 18.85
N ASN A 200 19.40 -38.13 19.76
CA ASN A 200 18.99 -39.48 19.40
C ASN A 200 17.90 -40.01 20.36
N LYS A 201 17.08 -40.92 19.90
CA LYS A 201 16.10 -41.65 20.73
C LYS A 201 16.75 -42.75 21.59
N ASP A 202 17.87 -43.23 21.14
CA ASP A 202 18.65 -44.28 21.84
C ASP A 202 19.64 -43.61 22.79
N LYS A 203 19.42 -43.80 24.08
CA LYS A 203 20.27 -43.26 25.15
C LYS A 203 21.72 -43.78 25.02
N GLY A 204 21.93 -45.04 24.66
CA GLY A 204 23.26 -45.62 24.52
C GLY A 204 24.07 -45.01 23.37
N GLN A 205 23.39 -44.56 22.28
CA GLN A 205 24.06 -43.83 21.20
C GLN A 205 24.49 -42.42 21.67
N VAL A 206 23.68 -41.77 22.51
CA VAL A 206 24.00 -40.45 23.08
C VAL A 206 25.13 -40.55 24.10
N GLU A 207 25.15 -41.59 24.95
CA GLU A 207 26.23 -41.87 25.89
C GLU A 207 27.56 -42.15 25.13
N ALA A 208 27.51 -42.87 24.04
CA ALA A 208 28.68 -43.11 23.19
C ALA A 208 29.17 -41.81 22.51
N ALA A 209 28.26 -40.95 22.07
CA ALA A 209 28.56 -39.63 21.52
C ALA A 209 29.23 -38.73 22.57
N LEU A 210 28.68 -38.67 23.80
CA LEU A 210 29.22 -37.92 24.91
C LEU A 210 30.64 -38.36 25.21
N LYS A 211 30.88 -39.63 25.34
CA LYS A 211 32.21 -40.20 25.62
C LYS A 211 33.28 -39.86 24.55
N GLU A 212 32.88 -39.86 23.26
CA GLU A 212 33.78 -39.40 22.18
C GLU A 212 34.07 -37.90 22.28
N LEU A 213 33.08 -37.08 22.64
CA LEU A 213 33.23 -35.62 22.81
C LEU A 213 33.98 -35.23 24.08
N GLU A 214 33.85 -35.99 25.18
CA GLU A 214 34.68 -35.84 26.38
C GLU A 214 36.17 -36.06 26.11
N ALA A 215 36.48 -36.99 25.16
CA ALA A 215 37.85 -37.26 24.75
C ALA A 215 38.42 -36.19 23.81
N ASP A 216 37.60 -35.61 22.94
CA ASP A 216 37.96 -34.53 22.01
C ASP A 216 36.72 -33.65 21.69
N ASN A 217 36.65 -32.47 22.31
CA ASN A 217 35.59 -31.49 22.14
C ASN A 217 35.85 -30.49 20.98
N SER A 218 36.74 -30.85 20.05
CA SER A 218 37.04 -29.97 18.91
C SER A 218 35.86 -29.89 17.91
N PRO A 219 35.75 -28.77 17.16
CA PRO A 219 34.76 -28.66 16.07
C PRO A 219 34.87 -29.79 15.04
N ALA A 220 36.04 -30.33 14.82
CA ALA A 220 36.27 -31.45 13.93
C ALA A 220 35.69 -32.79 14.48
N SER A 221 35.81 -32.99 15.78
CA SER A 221 35.21 -34.13 16.49
C SER A 221 33.67 -34.00 16.48
N TRP A 222 33.12 -32.82 16.81
CA TRP A 222 31.69 -32.58 16.73
C TRP A 222 31.10 -32.87 15.36
N LYS A 223 31.79 -32.53 14.26
CA LYS A 223 31.36 -32.85 12.91
C LYS A 223 31.26 -34.33 12.67
N LYS A 224 32.22 -35.13 13.17
CA LYS A 224 32.23 -36.59 13.05
C LYS A 224 31.15 -37.21 13.94
N VAL A 225 31.06 -36.78 15.19
CA VAL A 225 30.13 -37.33 16.18
C VAL A 225 28.68 -37.04 15.81
N ALA A 226 28.38 -35.80 15.43
CA ALA A 226 27.04 -35.44 14.96
C ALA A 226 26.65 -36.22 13.70
N ALA A 227 27.55 -36.37 12.74
CA ALA A 227 27.29 -37.17 11.55
C ALA A 227 27.02 -38.64 11.86
N LYS A 228 27.68 -39.21 12.87
CA LYS A 228 27.58 -40.62 13.26
C LYS A 228 26.35 -40.90 14.11
N TYR A 229 26.09 -40.07 15.11
CA TYR A 229 25.12 -40.34 16.17
C TYR A 229 23.85 -39.51 16.14
N SER A 230 23.88 -38.29 15.57
CA SER A 230 22.72 -37.42 15.60
C SER A 230 21.66 -37.83 14.60
N SER A 231 20.40 -37.80 15.04
CA SER A 231 19.21 -37.95 14.19
C SER A 231 18.63 -36.59 13.79
N ASP A 232 19.17 -35.46 14.28
CA ASP A 232 18.67 -34.11 13.95
C ASP A 232 19.04 -33.72 12.51
N PRO A 233 18.07 -33.61 11.58
CA PRO A 233 18.34 -33.29 10.19
C PRO A 233 18.87 -31.87 9.97
N THR A 234 18.61 -30.95 10.90
CA THR A 234 18.92 -29.52 10.74
C THR A 234 20.37 -29.18 11.09
N SER A 235 20.92 -29.81 12.11
CA SER A 235 22.27 -29.54 12.62
C SER A 235 23.28 -30.65 12.33
N LYS A 236 22.85 -31.88 12.04
CA LYS A 236 23.73 -33.03 11.83
C LYS A 236 24.87 -32.74 10.82
N SER A 237 24.55 -32.16 9.66
CA SER A 237 25.52 -31.82 8.62
C SER A 237 26.44 -30.66 8.97
N LYS A 238 26.03 -29.83 9.94
CA LYS A 238 26.75 -28.67 10.46
C LYS A 238 27.58 -29.01 11.72
N GLY A 239 27.78 -30.29 12.03
CA GLY A 239 28.46 -30.70 13.26
C GLY A 239 27.66 -30.42 14.52
N GLY A 240 26.36 -30.54 14.44
CA GLY A 240 25.44 -30.29 15.54
C GLY A 240 25.13 -28.81 15.82
N LEU A 241 25.71 -27.86 15.08
CA LEU A 241 25.57 -26.42 15.36
C LEU A 241 24.15 -25.92 15.06
N GLN A 242 23.57 -25.27 16.06
CA GLN A 242 22.35 -24.48 15.99
C GLN A 242 22.66 -23.09 16.60
N GLU A 243 22.38 -22.05 15.84
CA GLU A 243 22.68 -20.66 16.22
C GLU A 243 21.41 -19.92 16.64
N GLY A 244 21.55 -18.98 17.57
CA GLY A 244 20.47 -18.07 17.94
C GLY A 244 19.33 -18.72 18.73
N ILE A 245 19.57 -19.80 19.47
CA ILE A 245 18.55 -20.47 20.27
C ILE A 245 18.15 -19.57 21.44
N THR A 246 16.87 -19.17 21.52
CA THR A 246 16.31 -18.41 22.63
C THR A 246 15.60 -19.30 23.63
N GLU A 247 15.50 -18.83 24.86
CA GLU A 247 14.96 -19.59 25.99
C GLU A 247 13.53 -20.10 25.76
N GLU A 248 12.71 -19.34 25.05
CA GLU A 248 11.30 -19.64 24.80
C GLU A 248 11.06 -20.91 23.96
N PHE A 249 12.05 -21.32 23.17
CA PHE A 249 11.98 -22.54 22.36
C PHE A 249 12.36 -23.80 23.14
N LEU A 250 12.88 -23.66 24.35
CA LEU A 250 13.35 -24.76 25.17
C LEU A 250 12.53 -24.90 26.46
N LYS A 251 12.42 -26.12 26.97
CA LYS A 251 11.70 -26.42 28.22
C LYS A 251 12.45 -27.50 29.02
N GLY A 252 12.26 -27.48 30.34
CA GLY A 252 12.75 -28.50 31.24
C GLY A 252 14.27 -28.69 31.18
N PRO A 253 14.78 -29.91 31.38
CA PRO A 253 16.22 -30.17 31.51
C PRO A 253 17.05 -29.71 30.30
N LEU A 254 16.46 -29.66 29.11
CA LEU A 254 17.18 -29.16 27.93
C LEU A 254 17.37 -27.63 27.99
N LYS A 255 16.39 -26.88 28.51
CA LYS A 255 16.53 -25.45 28.78
C LYS A 255 17.66 -25.20 29.78
N ASP A 256 17.65 -25.93 30.90
CA ASP A 256 18.66 -25.80 31.95
C ASP A 256 20.06 -26.09 31.41
N ALA A 257 20.22 -27.17 30.61
CA ALA A 257 21.50 -27.50 29.98
C ALA A 257 22.02 -26.43 28.99
N VAL A 258 21.13 -25.70 28.31
CA VAL A 258 21.53 -24.65 27.37
C VAL A 258 21.73 -23.30 28.05
N PHE A 259 20.85 -22.90 28.98
CA PHE A 259 20.86 -21.54 29.52
C PHE A 259 21.63 -21.42 30.85
N ASP A 260 21.71 -22.50 31.64
CA ASP A 260 22.49 -22.53 32.88
C ASP A 260 23.91 -23.13 32.65
N GLY A 261 24.13 -23.84 31.53
CA GLY A 261 25.41 -24.44 31.17
C GLY A 261 26.47 -23.41 30.81
N ALA A 262 27.71 -23.68 31.22
CA ALA A 262 28.86 -22.84 30.88
C ALA A 262 29.29 -23.04 29.40
N THR A 263 29.83 -21.98 28.79
CA THR A 263 30.35 -22.08 27.40
C THR A 263 31.52 -23.08 27.35
N GLY A 264 31.42 -24.03 26.39
CA GLY A 264 32.43 -25.08 26.19
C GLY A 264 32.24 -26.31 27.09
N GLU A 265 31.25 -26.30 28.00
CA GLU A 265 30.90 -27.45 28.84
C GLU A 265 29.96 -28.39 28.13
N LEU A 266 30.23 -29.69 28.22
CA LEU A 266 29.37 -30.75 27.72
C LEU A 266 28.32 -31.14 28.76
N ALA A 267 27.07 -31.13 28.38
CA ALA A 267 25.97 -31.62 29.19
C ALA A 267 25.29 -32.83 28.49
N GLY A 268 25.09 -33.90 29.24
CA GLY A 268 24.38 -35.05 28.67
C GLY A 268 24.64 -36.37 29.42
N PRO A 269 23.86 -37.40 29.13
CA PRO A 269 22.62 -37.37 28.31
C PRO A 269 21.47 -36.57 28.96
N VAL A 270 21.00 -35.53 28.31
CA VAL A 270 19.83 -34.76 28.76
C VAL A 270 18.58 -35.35 28.12
N GLU A 271 17.62 -35.78 28.93
CA GLU A 271 16.34 -36.34 28.46
C GLU A 271 15.30 -35.24 28.30
N PHE A 272 14.73 -35.16 27.09
CA PHE A 272 13.62 -34.27 26.79
C PHE A 272 12.73 -34.85 25.68
N GLN A 273 11.42 -34.94 25.93
CA GLN A 273 10.40 -35.41 24.97
C GLN A 273 10.75 -36.76 24.32
N ASN A 274 11.12 -37.76 25.12
CA ASN A 274 11.52 -39.12 24.68
C ASN A 274 12.75 -39.12 23.73
N ASN A 275 13.55 -38.11 23.78
CA ASN A 275 14.83 -38.02 23.11
C ASN A 275 15.93 -37.72 24.13
N PHE A 276 17.15 -38.10 23.77
CA PHE A 276 18.34 -37.81 24.55
C PHE A 276 19.26 -36.88 23.77
N PHE A 277 19.93 -35.98 24.49
CA PHE A 277 20.77 -34.95 23.91
C PHE A 277 22.17 -34.97 24.57
N VAL A 278 23.20 -34.72 23.76
CA VAL A 278 24.42 -34.07 24.24
C VAL A 278 24.37 -32.66 23.77
N VAL A 279 24.69 -31.73 24.66
CA VAL A 279 24.65 -30.26 24.41
C VAL A 279 25.99 -29.65 24.78
N GLU A 280 26.48 -28.73 23.96
CA GLU A 280 27.56 -27.79 24.28
C GLU A 280 27.10 -26.38 23.96
N VAL A 281 27.21 -25.46 24.91
CA VAL A 281 27.02 -24.03 24.65
C VAL A 281 28.30 -23.49 24.00
N VAL A 282 28.24 -23.13 22.74
CA VAL A 282 29.38 -22.61 21.97
C VAL A 282 29.58 -21.13 22.21
N LYS A 283 28.48 -20.38 22.28
CA LYS A 283 28.52 -18.93 22.43
C LYS A 283 27.29 -18.39 23.13
N LEU A 284 27.49 -17.44 23.99
CA LEU A 284 26.45 -16.62 24.58
C LEU A 284 26.31 -15.35 23.74
N ASN A 285 25.10 -15.09 23.25
CA ASN A 285 24.75 -13.85 22.58
C ASN A 285 23.85 -13.06 23.55
N PRO A 286 24.36 -12.02 24.21
CA PRO A 286 23.60 -11.26 25.21
C PRO A 286 22.43 -10.53 24.49
N GLY A 287 21.29 -10.48 25.14
CA GLY A 287 20.20 -9.64 24.72
C GLY A 287 20.60 -8.17 24.76
N LYS A 288 20.00 -7.38 23.89
CA LYS A 288 20.24 -5.93 23.84
C LYS A 288 18.91 -5.22 23.66
N VAL A 289 18.66 -4.22 24.49
CA VAL A 289 17.59 -3.25 24.28
C VAL A 289 18.21 -2.03 23.61
N GLN A 290 17.75 -1.69 22.41
CA GLN A 290 18.12 -0.42 21.79
C GLN A 290 17.48 0.71 22.60
N THR A 291 18.24 1.73 22.93
CA THR A 291 17.71 2.92 23.58
C THR A 291 16.82 3.72 22.59
N LEU A 292 15.93 4.56 23.12
CA LEU A 292 15.16 5.48 22.27
C LEU A 292 16.07 6.31 21.34
N ALA A 293 17.21 6.75 21.84
CA ALA A 293 18.16 7.53 21.04
C ALA A 293 18.74 6.73 19.86
N GLU A 294 19.01 5.43 20.05
CA GLU A 294 19.48 4.53 18.98
C GLU A 294 18.36 4.20 17.97
N ALA A 295 17.12 4.06 18.44
CA ALA A 295 15.97 3.70 17.62
C ALA A 295 15.30 4.90 16.92
N LYS A 296 15.58 6.12 17.39
CA LYS A 296 14.85 7.34 17.00
C LYS A 296 14.74 7.54 15.49
N ALA A 297 15.85 7.42 14.77
CA ALA A 297 15.85 7.63 13.32
C ALA A 297 15.00 6.59 12.57
N GLN A 298 14.97 5.34 13.04
CA GLN A 298 14.11 4.29 12.49
C GLN A 298 12.65 4.61 12.77
N ILE A 299 12.30 5.02 13.99
CA ILE A 299 10.93 5.37 14.38
C ILE A 299 10.45 6.59 13.58
N GLU A 300 11.27 7.65 13.46
CA GLU A 300 10.95 8.84 12.67
C GLU A 300 10.66 8.46 11.19
N SER A 301 11.45 7.54 10.63
CA SER A 301 11.21 7.05 9.26
C SER A 301 9.90 6.28 9.15
N THR A 302 9.60 5.40 10.10
CA THR A 302 8.37 4.58 10.08
C THR A 302 7.14 5.48 10.23
N LEU A 303 7.09 6.29 11.28
CA LEU A 303 5.98 7.21 11.52
C LEU A 303 5.82 8.22 10.39
N GLY A 304 6.94 8.71 9.84
CA GLY A 304 6.92 9.63 8.70
C GLY A 304 6.29 9.02 7.46
N GLN A 305 6.59 7.77 7.14
CA GLN A 305 6.00 7.06 6.01
C GLN A 305 4.49 6.82 6.22
N GLU A 306 4.09 6.41 7.42
CA GLU A 306 2.67 6.23 7.76
C GLU A 306 1.90 7.55 7.64
N THR A 307 2.42 8.63 8.23
CA THR A 307 1.79 9.95 8.17
C THR A 307 1.71 10.49 6.74
N GLN A 308 2.75 10.31 5.93
CA GLN A 308 2.72 10.71 4.52
C GLN A 308 1.65 9.94 3.74
N GLN A 309 1.50 8.66 4.01
CA GLN A 309 0.49 7.83 3.34
C GLN A 309 -0.94 8.23 3.75
N GLU A 310 -1.18 8.45 5.05
CA GLU A 310 -2.47 8.91 5.55
C GLU A 310 -2.82 10.29 4.98
N PHE A 311 -1.89 11.24 5.04
CA PHE A 311 -2.05 12.60 4.53
C PHE A 311 -2.35 12.61 3.02
N PHE A 312 -1.64 11.80 2.24
CA PHE A 312 -1.90 11.67 0.82
C PHE A 312 -3.25 11.00 0.53
N SER A 313 -3.66 10.03 1.33
CA SER A 313 -4.97 9.37 1.19
C SER A 313 -6.13 10.35 1.45
N GLU A 314 -5.99 11.21 2.46
CA GLU A 314 -6.95 12.27 2.75
C GLU A 314 -7.02 13.28 1.60
N PHE A 315 -5.86 13.74 1.12
CA PHE A 315 -5.78 14.60 -0.06
C PHE A 315 -6.48 13.99 -1.28
N VAL A 316 -6.26 12.69 -1.57
CA VAL A 316 -6.91 12.01 -2.71
C VAL A 316 -8.43 12.03 -2.57
N THR A 317 -8.93 11.87 -1.36
CA THR A 317 -10.37 11.91 -1.10
C THR A 317 -10.95 13.31 -1.39
N ASP A 318 -10.32 14.33 -0.85
CA ASP A 318 -10.72 15.73 -1.08
C ASP A 318 -10.60 16.15 -2.55
N TYR A 319 -9.52 15.70 -3.21
CA TYR A 319 -9.29 15.88 -4.63
C TYR A 319 -10.43 15.30 -5.47
N GLN A 320 -10.83 14.05 -5.21
CA GLN A 320 -11.91 13.41 -5.96
C GLN A 320 -13.24 14.14 -5.79
N VAL A 321 -13.57 14.51 -4.57
CA VAL A 321 -14.79 15.25 -4.26
C VAL A 321 -14.79 16.62 -4.98
N LYS A 322 -13.72 17.35 -4.85
CA LYS A 322 -13.58 18.71 -5.45
C LYS A 322 -13.77 18.67 -6.96
N TRP A 323 -13.04 17.79 -7.65
CA TRP A 323 -13.08 17.71 -9.10
C TRP A 323 -14.38 17.13 -9.62
N ALA A 324 -14.97 16.16 -8.92
CA ALA A 324 -16.32 15.67 -9.26
C ALA A 324 -17.37 16.78 -9.20
N GLN A 325 -17.30 17.68 -8.21
CA GLN A 325 -18.23 18.82 -8.10
C GLN A 325 -18.07 19.83 -9.23
N ARG A 326 -16.89 19.95 -9.82
CA ARG A 326 -16.57 20.84 -10.95
C ARG A 326 -16.80 20.20 -12.32
N THR A 327 -17.28 18.95 -12.35
CA THR A 327 -17.47 18.19 -13.60
C THR A 327 -18.96 18.01 -13.90
N GLN A 328 -19.38 18.42 -15.08
CA GLN A 328 -20.72 18.22 -15.61
C GLN A 328 -20.64 17.25 -16.81
N CYS A 329 -21.44 16.20 -16.82
CA CYS A 329 -21.48 15.21 -17.90
C CYS A 329 -22.77 15.34 -18.72
N ALA A 330 -22.66 15.17 -20.04
CA ALA A 330 -23.81 15.21 -20.93
C ALA A 330 -24.72 14.00 -20.75
N SER A 331 -26.02 14.19 -20.99
CA SER A 331 -27.01 13.09 -20.99
C SER A 331 -26.65 11.96 -21.95
N SER A 332 -25.94 12.26 -23.05
CA SER A 332 -25.46 11.26 -24.00
C SER A 332 -24.52 10.21 -23.43
N VAL A 333 -23.90 10.49 -22.28
CA VAL A 333 -23.00 9.56 -21.59
C VAL A 333 -23.52 9.08 -20.24
N THR A 334 -24.55 9.73 -19.69
CA THR A 334 -25.16 9.40 -18.40
C THR A 334 -26.48 8.65 -18.50
N ASP A 335 -27.25 8.91 -19.56
CA ASP A 335 -28.54 8.28 -19.76
C ASP A 335 -28.40 6.89 -20.41
N GLY A 336 -29.35 6.01 -20.10
CA GLY A 336 -29.41 4.68 -20.72
C GLY A 336 -28.38 3.66 -20.20
N ILE A 337 -27.57 4.01 -19.20
CA ILE A 337 -26.65 3.05 -18.57
C ILE A 337 -27.44 1.97 -17.85
N SER A 338 -27.33 0.73 -18.34
CA SER A 338 -28.06 -0.41 -17.82
C SER A 338 -27.55 -0.91 -16.48
N LYS A 339 -26.22 -0.85 -16.28
CA LYS A 339 -25.52 -1.41 -15.12
C LYS A 339 -25.40 -0.40 -13.99
N ALA A 340 -25.95 -0.73 -12.82
CA ALA A 340 -25.92 0.14 -11.65
C ALA A 340 -24.50 0.55 -11.24
N SER A 341 -23.53 -0.37 -11.30
CA SER A 341 -22.14 -0.09 -10.93
C SER A 341 -21.47 0.95 -11.84
N LEU A 342 -21.78 0.99 -13.14
CA LEU A 342 -21.26 2.01 -14.06
C LEU A 342 -21.90 3.37 -13.80
N ARG A 343 -23.18 3.39 -13.44
CA ARG A 343 -23.87 4.61 -13.03
C ARG A 343 -23.28 5.16 -11.72
N ASP A 344 -23.02 4.29 -10.77
CA ASP A 344 -22.37 4.65 -9.50
C ASP A 344 -20.94 5.18 -9.74
N GLU A 345 -20.21 4.63 -10.69
CA GLU A 345 -18.89 5.13 -11.09
C GLU A 345 -18.98 6.55 -11.67
N LEU A 346 -19.90 6.79 -12.60
CA LEU A 346 -20.10 8.13 -13.15
C LEU A 346 -20.62 9.13 -12.10
N SER A 347 -21.43 8.68 -11.15
CA SER A 347 -21.91 9.55 -10.07
C SER A 347 -20.79 10.07 -9.15
N ARG A 348 -19.68 9.37 -9.09
CA ARG A 348 -18.47 9.83 -8.38
C ARG A 348 -17.61 10.79 -9.19
N ARG A 349 -17.92 11.00 -10.47
CA ARG A 349 -17.14 11.82 -11.40
C ARG A 349 -17.90 13.03 -11.94
N CYS A 350 -19.21 12.99 -11.93
CA CYS A 350 -20.05 14.00 -12.56
C CYS A 350 -21.09 14.54 -11.57
N ALA A 351 -21.04 15.84 -11.28
CA ALA A 351 -21.91 16.51 -10.31
C ALA A 351 -23.42 16.35 -10.60
N ASN A 352 -23.77 16.21 -11.87
CA ASN A 352 -25.15 16.11 -12.31
C ASN A 352 -25.68 14.66 -12.41
N VAL A 353 -24.88 13.65 -12.06
CA VAL A 353 -25.29 12.24 -12.06
C VAL A 353 -25.65 11.81 -10.65
N THR A 354 -26.78 11.15 -10.49
CA THR A 354 -27.23 10.59 -9.22
C THR A 354 -27.14 9.06 -9.26
N SER A 355 -26.58 8.47 -8.21
CA SER A 355 -26.61 7.02 -8.02
C SER A 355 -27.82 6.65 -7.18
N SER A 356 -28.65 5.71 -7.65
CA SER A 356 -29.72 5.05 -6.86
C SER A 356 -30.52 5.96 -5.91
N GLY A 357 -30.74 7.25 -6.25
CA GLY A 357 -31.49 8.21 -5.43
C GLY A 357 -30.67 9.01 -4.43
N ARG A 358 -29.34 8.87 -4.42
CA ARG A 358 -28.44 9.78 -3.67
C ARG A 358 -27.81 10.80 -4.62
N PRO A 359 -27.65 12.07 -4.20
CA PRO A 359 -26.88 13.04 -4.99
C PRO A 359 -25.46 12.50 -5.22
N ALA A 360 -24.96 12.68 -6.43
CA ALA A 360 -23.62 12.20 -6.83
C ALA A 360 -22.49 12.68 -5.94
N ASN A 361 -22.69 13.78 -5.23
CA ASN A 361 -21.72 14.47 -4.41
C ASN A 361 -22.19 14.57 -2.97
N ALA A 362 -22.51 13.48 -2.34
CA ALA A 362 -22.74 13.44 -0.90
C ALA A 362 -21.50 12.89 -0.15
N PRO A 363 -20.37 13.64 -0.10
CA PRO A 363 -19.22 13.27 0.71
C PRO A 363 -19.52 13.35 2.21
N GLU A 364 -20.44 14.19 2.64
CA GLU A 364 -20.84 14.33 4.03
C GLU A 364 -21.31 13.00 4.67
N ALA A 365 -21.94 12.13 3.91
CA ALA A 365 -22.38 10.82 4.42
C ALA A 365 -21.23 9.85 4.70
N CYS A 366 -20.05 10.09 4.15
CA CYS A 366 -18.85 9.30 4.42
C CYS A 366 -17.95 9.94 5.47
N TYR A 367 -18.11 11.26 5.73
CA TYR A 367 -17.32 12.01 6.71
C TYR A 367 -18.06 12.28 8.02
N GLU A 368 -19.37 12.41 8.00
CA GLU A 368 -20.14 12.34 9.23
C GLU A 368 -20.29 10.87 9.60
N ALA A 369 -19.47 10.44 10.57
CA ALA A 369 -19.60 9.14 11.20
C ALA A 369 -20.98 9.06 11.86
N ASP A 370 -22.03 8.77 11.07
CA ASP A 370 -23.26 8.23 11.61
C ASP A 370 -22.94 6.79 12.01
N PRO A 371 -22.92 6.46 13.32
CA PRO A 371 -22.63 5.12 13.81
C PRO A 371 -23.63 4.06 13.30
N LYS A 372 -24.61 4.44 12.50
CA LYS A 372 -25.60 3.57 11.88
C LYS A 372 -25.31 3.20 10.43
N THR A 373 -24.30 3.82 9.80
CA THR A 373 -23.91 3.49 8.42
C THR A 373 -22.64 2.63 8.47
N PRO A 374 -22.71 1.34 8.10
CA PRO A 374 -21.50 0.50 8.10
C PRO A 374 -20.42 1.06 7.20
N ALA A 375 -19.18 1.08 7.65
CA ALA A 375 -18.01 1.53 6.88
C ALA A 375 -17.79 0.79 5.53
N THR A 376 -18.54 -0.27 5.27
CA THR A 376 -18.57 -1.03 4.01
C THR A 376 -19.33 -0.34 2.88
N GLU A 377 -20.06 0.76 3.14
CA GLU A 377 -20.82 1.50 2.13
C GLU A 377 -20.08 2.73 1.60
N CYS A 378 -18.98 3.12 2.23
CA CYS A 378 -18.11 4.16 1.67
C CYS A 378 -17.19 3.54 0.62
N PRO A 379 -17.12 4.10 -0.61
CA PRO A 379 -16.18 3.59 -1.60
C PRO A 379 -14.76 3.70 -1.04
N SER A 380 -14.00 2.60 -1.15
CA SER A 380 -12.56 2.64 -0.86
C SER A 380 -11.92 3.77 -1.66
N PRO A 381 -10.98 4.55 -1.09
CA PRO A 381 -10.29 5.59 -1.84
C PRO A 381 -9.68 4.95 -3.09
N VAL A 382 -10.11 5.43 -4.24
CA VAL A 382 -9.53 5.00 -5.51
C VAL A 382 -8.14 5.62 -5.54
N THR A 383 -7.11 4.82 -5.41
CA THR A 383 -5.76 5.29 -5.70
C THR A 383 -5.77 5.93 -7.08
N PRO A 384 -5.18 7.12 -7.25
CA PRO A 384 -5.04 7.72 -8.57
C PRO A 384 -4.42 6.66 -9.47
N ILE A 385 -5.12 6.27 -10.52
CA ILE A 385 -4.57 5.37 -11.51
C ILE A 385 -3.49 6.20 -12.20
N SER A 386 -2.24 6.01 -11.78
CA SER A 386 -1.12 6.49 -12.58
C SER A 386 -1.36 5.94 -13.98
N PRO A 387 -1.44 6.78 -15.03
CA PRO A 387 -1.67 6.30 -16.39
C PRO A 387 -0.44 5.51 -16.83
N ALA A 388 -0.34 4.26 -16.35
CA ALA A 388 0.75 3.37 -16.71
C ALA A 388 0.62 3.04 -18.19
N LEU A 389 1.67 3.29 -18.95
CA LEU A 389 1.77 2.80 -20.31
C LEU A 389 1.67 1.27 -20.30
N PRO A 390 0.85 0.65 -21.17
CA PRO A 390 0.76 -0.80 -21.27
C PRO A 390 2.15 -1.37 -21.57
N GLY A 391 2.68 -2.18 -20.66
CA GLY A 391 4.00 -2.81 -20.76
C GLY A 391 5.02 -2.38 -19.72
N SER A 392 4.76 -1.35 -18.91
CA SER A 392 5.61 -1.01 -17.77
C SER A 392 5.23 -1.79 -16.52
N VAL A 393 5.05 -3.11 -16.64
CA VAL A 393 4.82 -3.96 -15.48
C VAL A 393 6.17 -4.40 -14.95
N THR A 394 6.75 -3.61 -14.07
CA THR A 394 7.57 -4.19 -13.02
C THR A 394 6.62 -4.55 -11.89
N GLU A 395 6.08 -5.75 -11.92
CA GLU A 395 5.53 -6.37 -10.72
C GLU A 395 6.64 -6.50 -9.67
N ALA A 396 6.87 -5.44 -8.94
CA ALA A 396 7.47 -5.55 -7.64
C ALA A 396 6.39 -6.11 -6.70
N LYS A 397 6.34 -7.44 -6.63
CA LYS A 397 5.52 -8.15 -5.65
C LYS A 397 5.97 -7.70 -4.27
N PRO A 398 5.14 -7.01 -3.47
CA PRO A 398 5.52 -6.66 -2.12
C PRO A 398 5.64 -7.95 -1.32
N LYS A 399 6.86 -8.33 -0.98
CA LYS A 399 7.14 -9.23 0.13
C LYS A 399 7.13 -8.37 1.39
N GLY A 400 5.97 -8.22 1.99
CA GLY A 400 5.80 -7.60 3.28
C GLY A 400 4.57 -8.20 3.94
N GLU A 401 4.75 -8.76 5.12
CA GLU A 401 3.65 -9.13 6.00
C GLU A 401 2.83 -7.87 6.35
N PRO A 402 1.52 -8.00 6.65
CA PRO A 402 0.69 -6.84 6.98
C PRO A 402 1.25 -6.15 8.22
N PHE A 403 1.45 -4.83 8.12
CA PHE A 403 1.90 -4.00 9.22
C PHE A 403 0.94 -4.08 10.40
N PRO A 404 1.43 -4.11 11.65
CA PRO A 404 0.59 -4.00 12.83
C PRO A 404 -0.15 -2.65 12.81
N GLN A 405 -1.44 -2.70 13.00
CA GLN A 405 -2.27 -1.50 13.04
C GLN A 405 -1.90 -0.64 14.25
N ARG A 406 -1.85 0.68 14.05
CA ARG A 406 -1.59 1.70 15.07
C ARG A 406 -2.51 1.47 16.28
N PRO A 407 -2.00 1.48 17.53
CA PRO A 407 -2.89 1.48 18.68
C PRO A 407 -3.73 2.76 18.66
N ARG A 408 -5.04 2.59 18.61
CA ARG A 408 -6.02 3.68 18.71
C ARG A 408 -5.85 4.33 20.10
N PRO A 409 -5.82 5.67 20.23
CA PRO A 409 -5.75 6.31 21.53
C PRO A 409 -6.95 5.87 22.38
N GLU A 410 -6.68 5.36 23.58
CA GLU A 410 -7.69 4.95 24.54
C GLU A 410 -8.48 6.18 25.04
N GLY A 411 -9.76 6.14 24.78
CA GLY A 411 -10.70 7.08 25.36
C GLY A 411 -12.01 7.10 24.62
N LEU A 412 -12.81 6.02 24.77
CA LEU A 412 -14.25 6.06 24.91
C LEU A 412 -14.84 4.62 24.93
N GLY A 413 -15.27 4.18 26.11
CA GLY A 413 -16.43 3.29 26.32
C GLY A 413 -16.23 1.79 26.05
N GLU A 414 -16.08 1.05 27.14
CA GLU A 414 -16.39 -0.39 27.22
C GLU A 414 -17.85 -0.67 26.79
N GLU A 415 -18.05 -1.64 25.88
CA GLU A 415 -19.20 -2.54 25.97
C GLU A 415 -18.85 -3.91 25.34
N THR A 416 -18.85 -4.86 26.22
CA THR A 416 -19.13 -6.32 26.24
C THR A 416 -19.32 -7.07 24.91
N GLY A 417 -18.53 -8.09 24.84
CA GLY A 417 -18.41 -9.28 24.08
C GLY A 417 -19.62 -9.96 23.44
N GLU A 418 -19.38 -10.53 22.28
CA GLU A 418 -20.00 -11.79 21.86
C GLU A 418 -19.05 -12.54 20.91
N GLU A 419 -18.83 -13.78 21.28
CA GLU A 419 -17.87 -14.71 20.64
C GLU A 419 -18.50 -15.25 19.33
N VAL A 420 -17.83 -15.03 18.18
CA VAL A 420 -18.25 -15.61 16.89
C VAL A 420 -17.27 -16.72 16.51
N PRO A 421 -17.75 -17.96 16.21
CA PRO A 421 -16.89 -19.10 15.92
C PRO A 421 -16.25 -19.03 14.54
N ALA A 422 -15.01 -19.52 14.46
CA ALA A 422 -14.18 -19.60 13.25
C ALA A 422 -14.79 -20.53 12.17
N PRO A 423 -14.67 -20.21 10.87
CA PRO A 423 -15.08 -21.12 9.81
C PRO A 423 -14.07 -22.21 9.56
N ALA A 424 -14.60 -23.42 9.34
CA ALA A 424 -13.88 -24.68 9.12
C ALA A 424 -13.05 -24.67 7.83
N GLY A 425 -11.94 -25.41 7.89
CA GLY A 425 -10.94 -25.52 6.83
C GLY A 425 -11.43 -26.16 5.52
N VAL A 426 -10.80 -25.72 4.45
CA VAL A 426 -10.87 -26.31 3.11
C VAL A 426 -9.66 -27.25 2.94
N PRO A 427 -9.83 -28.51 2.51
CA PRO A 427 -8.73 -29.43 2.30
C PRO A 427 -7.97 -29.16 0.98
N PRO A 428 -6.67 -29.51 0.88
CA PRO A 428 -5.89 -29.31 -0.32
C PRO A 428 -6.26 -30.30 -1.42
N ALA A 429 -6.40 -29.81 -2.64
CA ALA A 429 -6.62 -30.61 -3.84
C ALA A 429 -5.37 -31.40 -4.19
N GLY A 430 -5.54 -32.69 -4.34
CA GLY A 430 -4.50 -33.65 -4.66
C GLY A 430 -3.94 -33.54 -6.07
N ALA A 431 -2.69 -33.89 -6.19
CA ALA A 431 -1.98 -34.17 -7.42
C ALA A 431 -2.48 -35.49 -8.03
N THR A 432 -2.75 -35.49 -9.33
CA THR A 432 -2.68 -36.65 -10.24
C THR A 432 -1.87 -36.19 -11.44
N GLY A 433 -0.86 -36.73 -11.70
CA GLY A 433 -0.11 -37.73 -12.35
C GLY A 433 -0.75 -38.32 -13.64
N GLU A 434 -0.28 -37.89 -14.78
CA GLU A 434 0.22 -38.67 -15.91
C GLU A 434 0.76 -37.74 -17.00
#